data_f5574b11abbc45c64f24235ac563396e
#
_entry.id   f5574b11abbc45c64f24235ac563396e
#
_cell.length_a   1.000
_cell.length_b   1.000
_cell.length_c   1.000
_cell.angle_alpha   90.00
_cell.angle_beta   90.00
_cell.angle_gamma   90.00
#
_symmetry.space_group_name_H-M   'P 1'
#
loop_
_entity.id
_entity.type
_entity.pdbx_description
1 polymer ?
#
loop_
_entity_poly.entity_id
_entity_poly.type
_entity_poly.pdbx_seq_one_letter_code
_entity_poly.pdbx_strand_id
1 'polypeptide(L)'
;MQLAKNVIDVGLSSNDLEPMLRFWQQDAGLRFDHVQPIRRGQKQYRHDAQGSVIKLNHHVEPLPDAAPSGYRELVIARAGVETPQHMHDPDGNRVCLVAPGHDGITQIAVAMAVRDLAAHRRFYGDILGFTEQSWSGGPAFRLGDSLILLEEDAAATVDPIRQARGWRATSRCRSPISTPCMMGCAPGACGKALRL
;
A
#
# COMPACT_ATOMS: atom_id res chain seq x y z
N MET A 1 7.98 18.94 7.32
CA MET A 1 7.63 18.94 5.87
C MET A 1 6.13 19.18 5.73
N GLN A 2 5.68 20.05 4.83
CA GLN A 2 4.24 20.23 4.60
C GLN A 2 3.77 19.20 3.56
N LEU A 3 2.86 18.34 3.94
CA LEU A 3 2.26 17.36 3.05
C LEU A 3 1.16 18.01 2.24
N ALA A 4 1.11 17.77 0.93
CA ALA A 4 0.00 18.24 0.10
C ALA A 4 -1.25 17.34 0.26
N LYS A 5 -1.12 16.17 0.86
CA LYS A 5 -2.19 15.24 1.21
C LYS A 5 -1.86 14.54 2.55
N ASN A 6 -2.82 14.52 3.45
CA ASN A 6 -2.66 13.94 4.80
C ASN A 6 -3.05 12.46 4.89
N VAL A 7 -2.92 11.72 3.81
CA VAL A 7 -3.30 10.30 3.75
C VAL A 7 -2.43 9.55 2.76
N ILE A 8 -2.30 8.25 2.97
CA ILE A 8 -1.62 7.34 2.05
C ILE A 8 -2.63 6.85 1.01
N ASP A 9 -2.29 6.92 -0.27
CA ASP A 9 -3.00 6.18 -1.31
C ASP A 9 -2.24 4.90 -1.64
N VAL A 10 -2.96 3.81 -1.82
CA VAL A 10 -2.37 2.50 -2.12
C VAL A 10 -2.66 2.12 -3.57
N GLY A 11 -1.62 1.75 -4.31
CA GLY A 11 -1.74 1.26 -5.68
C GLY A 11 -1.50 -0.23 -5.77
N LEU A 12 -2.44 -0.95 -6.35
CA LEU A 12 -2.36 -2.37 -6.68
C LEU A 12 -2.34 -2.53 -8.19
N SER A 13 -1.64 -3.52 -8.70
CA SER A 13 -1.66 -3.85 -10.13
C SER A 13 -2.13 -5.27 -10.33
N SER A 14 -3.06 -5.47 -11.27
CA SER A 14 -3.67 -6.77 -11.52
C SER A 14 -4.03 -6.95 -12.99
N ASN A 15 -4.04 -8.21 -13.44
CA ASN A 15 -4.67 -8.61 -14.70
C ASN A 15 -6.12 -9.08 -14.50
N ASP A 16 -6.53 -9.40 -13.27
CA ASP A 16 -7.80 -10.04 -12.93
C ASP A 16 -8.84 -9.02 -12.46
N LEU A 17 -9.38 -8.22 -13.40
CA LEU A 17 -10.24 -7.09 -13.06
C LEU A 17 -11.48 -7.47 -12.25
N GLU A 18 -12.32 -8.37 -12.77
CA GLU A 18 -13.62 -8.67 -12.18
C GLU A 18 -13.54 -9.28 -10.76
N PRO A 19 -12.67 -10.27 -10.50
CA PRO A 19 -12.47 -10.78 -9.16
C PRO A 19 -11.97 -9.70 -8.20
N MET A 20 -11.04 -8.84 -8.63
CA MET A 20 -10.51 -7.75 -7.82
C MET A 20 -11.58 -6.71 -7.50
N LEU A 21 -12.41 -6.32 -8.47
CA LEU A 21 -13.53 -5.38 -8.22
C LEU A 21 -14.52 -5.94 -7.22
N ARG A 22 -14.86 -7.25 -7.35
CA ARG A 22 -15.75 -7.92 -6.40
C ARG A 22 -15.17 -7.88 -4.99
N PHE A 23 -13.91 -8.27 -4.83
CA PHE A 23 -13.24 -8.26 -3.54
C PHE A 23 -13.26 -6.87 -2.91
N TRP A 24 -12.77 -5.85 -3.62
CA TRP A 24 -12.65 -4.52 -3.04
C TRP A 24 -14.01 -3.86 -2.74
N GLN A 25 -15.04 -4.12 -3.55
CA GLN A 25 -16.37 -3.52 -3.37
C GLN A 25 -17.28 -4.32 -2.44
N GLN A 26 -17.22 -5.65 -2.47
CA GLN A 26 -18.15 -6.50 -1.71
C GLN A 26 -17.51 -7.03 -0.43
N ASP A 27 -16.33 -7.67 -0.52
CA ASP A 27 -15.69 -8.31 0.63
C ASP A 27 -15.03 -7.26 1.53
N ALA A 28 -14.16 -6.43 1.00
CA ALA A 28 -13.57 -5.30 1.73
C ALA A 28 -14.58 -4.15 1.95
N GLY A 29 -15.65 -4.10 1.15
CA GLY A 29 -16.76 -3.15 1.29
C GLY A 29 -16.39 -1.70 1.03
N LEU A 30 -15.42 -1.44 0.16
CA LEU A 30 -15.03 -0.10 -0.21
C LEU A 30 -15.95 0.48 -1.28
N ARG A 31 -16.29 1.75 -1.11
CA ARG A 31 -17.11 2.47 -2.09
C ARG A 31 -16.30 2.72 -3.37
N PHE A 32 -16.81 2.27 -4.49
CA PHE A 32 -16.27 2.62 -5.81
C PHE A 32 -16.43 4.13 -6.06
N ASP A 33 -15.36 4.77 -6.53
CA ASP A 33 -15.36 6.20 -6.85
C ASP A 33 -15.47 6.41 -8.36
N HIS A 34 -14.42 6.13 -9.13
CA HIS A 34 -14.45 6.25 -10.59
C HIS A 34 -13.33 5.44 -11.27
N VAL A 35 -13.43 5.35 -12.60
CA VAL A 35 -12.36 4.83 -13.46
C VAL A 35 -11.57 5.97 -14.06
N GLN A 36 -10.26 5.89 -13.98
CA GLN A 36 -9.35 6.83 -14.62
C GLN A 36 -8.51 6.10 -15.68
N PRO A 37 -8.55 6.51 -16.94
CA PRO A 37 -7.61 6.02 -17.94
C PRO A 37 -6.20 6.54 -17.61
N ILE A 38 -5.22 5.64 -17.59
CA ILE A 38 -3.81 5.97 -17.29
C ILE A 38 -3.01 6.04 -18.58
N ARG A 39 -3.09 4.97 -19.40
CA ARG A 39 -2.46 4.85 -20.71
C ARG A 39 -3.16 3.74 -21.51
N ARG A 40 -2.77 3.56 -22.77
CA ARG A 40 -3.28 2.44 -23.57
C ARG A 40 -3.03 1.11 -22.85
N GLY A 41 -4.06 0.28 -22.74
CA GLY A 41 -4.01 -1.01 -22.03
C GLY A 41 -3.97 -0.95 -20.52
N GLN A 42 -4.11 0.25 -19.91
CA GLN A 42 -4.13 0.40 -18.44
C GLN A 42 -5.22 1.37 -17.99
N LYS A 43 -6.07 0.91 -17.08
CA LYS A 43 -7.09 1.71 -16.39
C LYS A 43 -6.90 1.58 -14.88
N GLN A 44 -7.19 2.65 -14.16
CA GLN A 44 -7.17 2.69 -12.70
C GLN A 44 -8.60 2.78 -12.18
N TYR A 45 -9.01 1.79 -11.39
CA TYR A 45 -10.28 1.75 -10.69
C TYR A 45 -10.03 2.21 -9.25
N ARG A 46 -10.71 3.26 -8.85
CA ARG A 46 -10.46 3.94 -7.58
C ARG A 46 -11.56 3.61 -6.58
N HIS A 47 -11.16 3.26 -5.36
CA HIS A 47 -12.07 2.95 -4.27
C HIS A 47 -11.73 3.86 -3.09
N ASP A 48 -12.75 4.48 -2.53
CA ASP A 48 -12.61 5.33 -1.35
C ASP A 48 -12.40 4.48 -0.09
N ALA A 49 -11.33 4.77 0.62
CA ALA A 49 -10.97 4.16 1.90
C ALA A 49 -10.91 5.28 2.96
N GLN A 50 -12.05 5.95 3.19
CA GLN A 50 -12.21 7.03 4.17
C GLN A 50 -11.26 8.22 3.93
N GLY A 51 -11.14 8.64 2.67
CA GLY A 51 -10.26 9.73 2.23
C GLY A 51 -8.92 9.27 1.67
N SER A 52 -8.41 8.08 2.03
CA SER A 52 -7.41 7.35 1.25
C SER A 52 -8.04 6.74 0.02
N VAL A 53 -7.22 6.44 -0.98
CA VAL A 53 -7.70 5.81 -2.21
C VAL A 53 -6.95 4.51 -2.46
N ILE A 54 -7.70 3.42 -2.59
CA ILE A 54 -7.17 2.17 -3.13
C ILE A 54 -7.30 2.23 -4.65
N LYS A 55 -6.15 2.21 -5.33
CA LYS A 55 -6.01 2.38 -6.78
C LYS A 55 -5.72 1.03 -7.41
N LEU A 56 -6.75 0.35 -7.89
CA LEU A 56 -6.58 -0.87 -8.66
C LEU A 56 -6.20 -0.53 -10.10
N ASN A 57 -4.96 -0.76 -10.45
CA ASN A 57 -4.43 -0.57 -11.80
C ASN A 57 -4.60 -1.87 -12.58
N HIS A 58 -5.61 -1.94 -13.42
CA HIS A 58 -5.82 -3.07 -14.32
C HIS A 58 -4.95 -2.94 -15.57
N HIS A 59 -4.22 -4.01 -15.88
CA HIS A 59 -3.38 -4.14 -17.06
C HIS A 59 -3.96 -5.21 -17.98
N VAL A 60 -4.11 -4.89 -19.28
CA VAL A 60 -4.53 -5.85 -20.31
C VAL A 60 -3.37 -6.81 -20.63
N GLU A 61 -2.15 -6.29 -20.72
CA GLU A 61 -0.97 -7.11 -20.93
C GLU A 61 -0.59 -7.86 -19.66
N PRO A 62 -0.14 -9.13 -19.78
CA PRO A 62 0.29 -9.89 -18.61
C PRO A 62 1.34 -9.15 -17.77
N LEU A 63 1.15 -9.14 -16.49
CA LEU A 63 2.13 -8.65 -15.55
C LEU A 63 3.20 -9.72 -15.32
N PRO A 64 4.49 -9.34 -15.24
CA PRO A 64 5.54 -10.28 -14.91
C PRO A 64 5.37 -10.82 -13.49
N ASP A 65 5.77 -12.06 -13.27
CA ASP A 65 5.92 -12.61 -11.94
C ASP A 65 7.02 -11.85 -11.21
N ALA A 66 6.73 -11.43 -10.00
CA ALA A 66 7.67 -10.70 -9.15
C ALA A 66 7.76 -11.36 -7.76
N ALA A 67 8.93 -11.31 -7.18
CA ALA A 67 9.10 -11.69 -5.79
C ALA A 67 8.24 -10.78 -4.89
N PRO A 68 7.72 -11.29 -3.77
CA PRO A 68 7.01 -10.47 -2.80
C PRO A 68 7.84 -9.27 -2.37
N SER A 69 7.22 -8.11 -2.29
CA SER A 69 7.86 -6.90 -1.76
C SER A 69 7.92 -6.95 -0.23
N GLY A 70 8.53 -5.92 0.38
CA GLY A 70 8.50 -5.75 1.85
C GLY A 70 7.11 -5.45 2.42
N TYR A 71 6.12 -5.14 1.58
CA TYR A 71 4.74 -4.94 2.04
C TYR A 71 4.14 -6.26 2.52
N ARG A 72 3.52 -6.22 3.70
CA ARG A 72 2.95 -7.41 4.34
C ARG A 72 1.44 -7.41 4.30
N GLU A 73 0.82 -6.31 4.69
CA GLU A 73 -0.63 -6.24 4.84
C GLU A 73 -1.14 -4.81 4.72
N LEU A 74 -2.30 -4.65 4.12
CA LEU A 74 -3.08 -3.43 4.18
C LEU A 74 -4.14 -3.59 5.27
N VAL A 75 -4.10 -2.73 6.29
CA VAL A 75 -5.11 -2.70 7.35
C VAL A 75 -6.06 -1.55 7.09
N ILE A 76 -7.36 -1.81 7.18
CA ILE A 76 -8.42 -0.83 6.91
C ILE A 76 -9.36 -0.76 8.11
N ALA A 77 -9.47 0.41 8.72
CA ALA A 77 -10.46 0.64 9.75
C ALA A 77 -11.86 0.68 9.13
N ARG A 78 -12.77 -0.13 9.67
CA ARG A 78 -14.14 -0.25 9.16
C ARG A 78 -15.15 -0.30 10.29
N ALA A 79 -16.16 0.56 10.26
CA ALA A 79 -17.26 0.52 11.21
C ALA A 79 -18.03 -0.81 11.12
N GLY A 80 -18.44 -1.34 12.28
CA GLY A 80 -19.15 -2.62 12.36
C GLY A 80 -18.25 -3.86 12.39
N VAL A 81 -16.93 -3.69 12.32
CA VAL A 81 -15.97 -4.77 12.58
C VAL A 81 -15.64 -4.79 14.07
N GLU A 82 -15.90 -5.89 14.75
CA GLU A 82 -15.62 -6.04 16.18
C GLU A 82 -14.27 -6.70 16.44
N THR A 83 -13.89 -7.66 15.61
CA THR A 83 -12.62 -8.39 15.69
C THR A 83 -11.89 -8.30 14.34
N PRO A 84 -10.54 -8.32 14.34
CA PRO A 84 -9.77 -8.28 13.10
C PRO A 84 -10.17 -9.40 12.13
N GLN A 85 -10.44 -9.03 10.88
CA GLN A 85 -10.85 -9.95 9.81
C GLN A 85 -9.76 -9.98 8.75
N HIS A 86 -8.96 -11.06 8.75
CA HIS A 86 -7.90 -11.27 7.76
C HIS A 86 -8.44 -11.93 6.50
N MET A 87 -8.08 -11.38 5.36
CA MET A 87 -8.48 -11.88 4.04
C MET A 87 -7.36 -11.71 3.03
N HIS A 88 -7.53 -12.28 1.86
CA HIS A 88 -6.60 -12.11 0.73
C HIS A 88 -7.41 -11.67 -0.48
N ASP A 89 -6.90 -10.69 -1.20
CA ASP A 89 -7.46 -10.37 -2.50
C ASP A 89 -7.12 -11.48 -3.52
N PRO A 90 -7.74 -11.50 -4.69
CA PRO A 90 -7.51 -12.54 -5.70
C PRO A 90 -6.05 -12.66 -6.16
N ASP A 91 -5.27 -11.61 -6.00
CA ASP A 91 -3.83 -11.61 -6.30
C ASP A 91 -2.97 -12.06 -5.11
N GLY A 92 -3.59 -12.42 -3.98
CA GLY A 92 -2.91 -12.91 -2.78
C GLY A 92 -2.37 -11.81 -1.86
N ASN A 93 -2.73 -10.54 -2.07
CA ASN A 93 -2.36 -9.48 -1.14
C ASN A 93 -3.17 -9.61 0.15
N ARG A 94 -2.49 -9.50 1.30
CA ARG A 94 -3.13 -9.57 2.61
C ARG A 94 -3.84 -8.27 2.93
N VAL A 95 -5.08 -8.38 3.38
CA VAL A 95 -5.92 -7.27 3.83
C VAL A 95 -6.52 -7.63 5.18
N CYS A 96 -6.51 -6.70 6.12
CA CYS A 96 -7.14 -6.87 7.42
C CYS A 96 -8.15 -5.75 7.65
N LEU A 97 -9.40 -6.09 7.95
CA LEU A 97 -10.38 -5.13 8.43
C LEU A 97 -10.37 -5.10 9.95
N VAL A 98 -10.35 -3.91 10.54
CA VAL A 98 -10.30 -3.71 11.99
C VAL A 98 -11.34 -2.68 12.44
N ALA A 99 -11.71 -2.71 13.71
CA ALA A 99 -12.50 -1.64 14.30
C ALA A 99 -11.73 -0.31 14.23
N PRO A 100 -12.40 0.84 14.00
CA PRO A 100 -11.76 2.14 14.09
C PRO A 100 -11.12 2.35 15.46
N GLY A 101 -9.83 2.73 15.47
CA GLY A 101 -9.04 2.92 16.70
C GLY A 101 -8.23 1.69 17.14
N HIS A 102 -8.43 0.53 16.53
CA HIS A 102 -7.60 -0.66 16.78
C HIS A 102 -6.13 -0.35 16.46
N ASP A 103 -5.22 -0.57 17.40
CA ASP A 103 -3.80 -0.18 17.32
C ASP A 103 -3.58 1.29 16.85
N GLY A 104 -4.51 2.18 17.15
CA GLY A 104 -4.46 3.58 16.73
C GLY A 104 -4.81 3.81 15.25
N ILE A 105 -5.28 2.78 14.52
CA ILE A 105 -5.66 2.84 13.11
C ILE A 105 -7.07 3.40 13.02
N THR A 106 -7.21 4.59 12.47
CA THR A 106 -8.50 5.26 12.30
C THR A 106 -8.99 5.27 10.86
N GLN A 107 -8.10 5.01 9.90
CA GLN A 107 -8.37 5.02 8.47
C GLN A 107 -7.73 3.80 7.81
N ILE A 108 -6.50 3.90 7.33
CA ILE A 108 -5.72 2.78 6.82
C ILE A 108 -4.34 2.73 7.46
N ALA A 109 -3.75 1.54 7.48
CA ALA A 109 -2.35 1.36 7.78
C ALA A 109 -1.72 0.37 6.79
N VAL A 110 -0.44 0.60 6.49
CA VAL A 110 0.35 -0.29 5.63
C VAL A 110 1.44 -0.93 6.48
N ALA A 111 1.37 -2.25 6.65
CA ALA A 111 2.39 -3.02 7.34
C ALA A 111 3.52 -3.40 6.38
N MET A 112 4.76 -3.19 6.82
CA MET A 112 5.95 -3.46 6.05
C MET A 112 6.99 -4.21 6.90
N ALA A 113 7.57 -5.27 6.33
CA ALA A 113 8.75 -5.88 6.87
C ALA A 113 10.00 -5.15 6.38
N VAL A 114 10.90 -4.82 7.29
CA VAL A 114 12.12 -4.06 7.01
C VAL A 114 13.33 -4.74 7.64
N ARG A 115 14.47 -4.73 6.94
CA ARG A 115 15.72 -5.34 7.45
C ARG A 115 16.42 -4.47 8.48
N ASP A 116 16.31 -3.18 8.34
CA ASP A 116 17.00 -2.19 9.17
C ASP A 116 15.96 -1.21 9.72
N LEU A 117 15.44 -1.56 10.87
CA LEU A 117 14.44 -0.76 11.56
C LEU A 117 14.97 0.63 11.94
N ALA A 118 16.27 0.71 12.32
CA ALA A 118 16.88 1.98 12.71
C ALA A 118 16.96 2.95 11.52
N ALA A 119 17.35 2.45 10.33
CA ALA A 119 17.37 3.25 9.11
C ALA A 119 15.95 3.76 8.74
N HIS A 120 14.92 2.94 8.92
CA HIS A 120 13.55 3.32 8.65
C HIS A 120 13.01 4.33 9.67
N ARG A 121 13.32 4.17 10.96
CA ARG A 121 13.00 5.17 11.98
C ARG A 121 13.62 6.52 11.66
N ARG A 122 14.91 6.52 11.32
CA ARG A 122 15.59 7.74 10.90
C ARG A 122 14.93 8.37 9.67
N PHE A 123 14.56 7.56 8.68
CA PHE A 123 13.93 8.06 7.46
C PHE A 123 12.55 8.68 7.74
N TYR A 124 11.66 7.93 8.39
CA TYR A 124 10.29 8.42 8.65
C TYR A 124 10.25 9.48 9.74
N GLY A 125 10.98 9.30 10.84
CA GLY A 125 11.01 10.21 11.97
C GLY A 125 11.85 11.45 11.70
N ASP A 126 13.17 11.27 11.51
CA ASP A 126 14.11 12.41 11.49
C ASP A 126 14.06 13.15 10.15
N ILE A 127 14.02 12.43 9.02
CA ILE A 127 14.08 13.04 7.69
C ILE A 127 12.72 13.55 7.24
N LEU A 128 11.65 12.75 7.37
CA LEU A 128 10.30 13.13 6.97
C LEU A 128 9.52 13.87 8.06
N GLY A 129 9.93 13.74 9.32
CA GLY A 129 9.29 14.40 10.45
C GLY A 129 7.94 13.80 10.83
N PHE A 130 7.72 12.50 10.59
CA PHE A 130 6.50 11.83 10.99
C PHE A 130 6.54 11.48 12.46
N THR A 131 5.39 11.55 13.13
CA THR A 131 5.28 11.18 14.54
C THR A 131 5.35 9.67 14.68
N GLU A 132 6.32 9.19 15.45
CA GLU A 132 6.41 7.78 15.84
C GLU A 132 5.39 7.46 16.93
N GLN A 133 4.76 6.32 16.83
CA GLN A 133 3.92 5.69 17.86
C GLN A 133 4.19 4.18 17.90
N SER A 134 3.68 3.51 18.92
CA SER A 134 3.78 2.05 19.01
C SER A 134 2.49 1.39 18.50
N TRP A 135 2.61 0.20 17.98
CA TRP A 135 1.53 -0.74 17.72
C TRP A 135 1.96 -2.14 18.18
N SER A 136 1.09 -3.14 18.08
CA SER A 136 1.36 -4.48 18.62
C SER A 136 2.59 -5.18 18.02
N GLY A 137 2.96 -4.86 16.76
CA GLY A 137 4.12 -5.45 16.04
C GLY A 137 5.40 -4.62 16.05
N GLY A 138 5.42 -3.40 16.63
CA GLY A 138 6.62 -2.55 16.63
C GLY A 138 6.36 -1.06 16.54
N PRO A 139 7.24 -0.29 15.90
CA PRO A 139 7.02 1.13 15.67
C PRO A 139 6.06 1.38 14.51
N ALA A 140 5.29 2.44 14.63
CA ALA A 140 4.45 2.96 13.56
C ALA A 140 4.72 4.45 13.36
N PHE A 141 4.52 4.93 12.14
CA PHE A 141 4.67 6.33 11.78
C PHE A 141 3.36 6.90 11.26
N ARG A 142 2.92 7.98 11.90
CA ARG A 142 1.67 8.64 11.53
C ARG A 142 1.89 9.62 10.38
N LEU A 143 1.07 9.46 9.35
CA LEU A 143 1.01 10.32 8.19
C LEU A 143 -0.44 10.82 8.04
N GLY A 144 -0.73 11.93 8.73
CA GLY A 144 -2.11 12.40 8.86
C GLY A 144 -2.99 11.35 9.54
N ASP A 145 -4.00 10.86 8.82
CA ASP A 145 -4.93 9.85 9.32
C ASP A 145 -4.48 8.41 9.03
N SER A 146 -3.44 8.24 8.22
CA SER A 146 -2.90 6.92 7.85
C SER A 146 -1.68 6.56 8.70
N LEU A 147 -1.36 5.26 8.79
CA LEU A 147 -0.18 4.74 9.48
C LEU A 147 0.73 3.90 8.55
N ILE A 148 2.01 3.97 8.82
CA ILE A 148 3.02 3.04 8.32
C ILE A 148 3.45 2.19 9.51
N LEU A 149 3.22 0.88 9.45
CA LEU A 149 3.57 -0.07 10.49
C LEU A 149 4.86 -0.78 10.09
N LEU A 150 5.86 -0.82 10.95
CA LEU A 150 7.14 -1.45 10.66
C LEU A 150 7.34 -2.69 11.52
N GLU A 151 7.71 -3.78 10.87
CA GLU A 151 8.16 -5.03 11.49
C GLU A 151 9.60 -5.30 11.08
N GLU A 152 10.47 -5.60 12.04
CA GLU A 152 11.84 -6.00 11.71
C GLU A 152 11.86 -7.46 11.25
N ASP A 153 12.39 -7.68 10.05
CA ASP A 153 12.56 -9.01 9.47
C ASP A 153 13.85 -9.05 8.66
N ALA A 154 14.86 -9.75 9.20
CA ALA A 154 16.14 -9.89 8.54
C ALA A 154 16.05 -10.57 7.16
N ALA A 155 14.98 -11.35 6.92
CA ALA A 155 14.71 -12.00 5.65
C ALA A 155 13.87 -11.14 4.69
N ALA A 156 13.46 -9.94 5.12
CA ALA A 156 12.67 -9.05 4.27
C ALA A 156 13.36 -8.81 2.91
N THR A 157 12.58 -8.90 1.85
CA THR A 157 13.09 -8.72 0.50
C THR A 157 13.57 -7.29 0.31
N VAL A 158 14.82 -7.14 -0.07
CA VAL A 158 15.33 -5.85 -0.58
C VAL A 158 14.95 -5.80 -2.05
N ASP A 159 14.28 -4.73 -2.43
CA ASP A 159 13.85 -4.56 -3.80
C ASP A 159 15.03 -4.64 -4.79
N PRO A 160 14.94 -5.49 -5.81
CA PRO A 160 15.94 -5.60 -6.86
C PRO A 160 16.00 -4.39 -7.81
N ILE A 161 15.21 -3.34 -7.61
CA ILE A 161 15.18 -2.15 -8.50
C ILE A 161 16.56 -1.57 -8.78
N ARG A 162 17.47 -1.63 -7.84
CA ARG A 162 18.85 -1.17 -8.07
C ARG A 162 19.59 -1.96 -9.15
N GLN A 163 19.09 -3.11 -9.59
CA GLN A 163 19.73 -3.97 -10.58
C GLN A 163 19.04 -3.95 -11.97
N ALA A 164 17.82 -3.47 -12.07
CA ALA A 164 17.09 -3.40 -13.34
C ALA A 164 17.56 -2.20 -14.17
N ARG A 165 18.42 -2.43 -15.15
CA ARG A 165 18.73 -1.44 -16.20
C ARG A 165 17.48 -1.22 -17.05
N GLY A 166 16.93 0.01 -17.05
CA GLY A 166 15.83 0.36 -17.95
C GLY A 166 14.59 0.94 -17.25
N TRP A 167 14.78 1.58 -16.14
CA TRP A 167 13.71 2.23 -15.40
C TRP A 167 13.06 3.36 -16.21
N ARG A 168 11.82 3.13 -16.67
CA ARG A 168 10.93 4.24 -17.03
C ARG A 168 9.88 4.33 -15.93
N ALA A 169 10.06 5.27 -15.02
CA ALA A 169 9.05 5.62 -14.01
C ALA A 169 7.77 6.09 -14.72
N THR A 170 6.83 5.19 -14.92
CA THR A 170 5.55 5.49 -15.54
C THR A 170 4.40 5.52 -14.54
N SER A 171 4.64 5.20 -13.30
CA SER A 171 3.72 5.49 -12.22
C SER A 171 4.17 6.76 -11.51
N ARG A 172 3.67 7.90 -11.95
CA ARG A 172 3.63 9.06 -11.09
C ARG A 172 2.68 8.70 -9.95
N CYS A 173 3.22 8.15 -8.89
CA CYS A 173 2.59 8.28 -7.58
C CYS A 173 2.54 9.78 -7.32
N ARG A 174 1.44 10.43 -7.68
CA ARG A 174 1.15 11.80 -7.27
C ARG A 174 0.61 11.80 -5.86
N SER A 175 1.23 11.08 -4.98
CA SER A 175 1.27 11.46 -3.60
C SER A 175 2.38 12.51 -3.52
N PRO A 176 2.18 13.64 -2.90
CA PRO A 176 3.25 14.61 -2.62
C PRO A 176 4.27 14.03 -1.65
N ILE A 177 3.94 12.94 -1.01
CA ILE A 177 4.85 11.91 -0.64
C ILE A 177 4.67 10.83 -1.71
N SER A 178 5.24 11.00 -2.86
CA SER A 178 6.00 9.91 -3.34
C SER A 178 7.04 9.67 -2.25
N THR A 179 6.67 8.96 -1.19
CA THR A 179 7.66 8.10 -0.55
C THR A 179 8.31 7.52 -1.76
N PRO A 180 9.50 7.98 -2.10
CA PRO A 180 10.03 7.60 -3.37
C PRO A 180 9.77 6.14 -3.38
N CYS A 181 9.37 5.62 -4.46
CA CYS A 181 9.41 4.23 -4.69
C CYS A 181 10.77 3.69 -4.24
N MET A 182 11.26 4.21 -3.13
CA MET A 182 12.53 3.95 -2.46
C MET A 182 12.47 2.62 -1.75
N MET A 183 11.29 2.06 -1.66
CA MET A 183 11.12 0.76 -1.04
C MET A 183 10.34 -0.16 -1.97
N GLY A 184 10.88 -0.42 -3.13
CA GLY A 184 10.59 -1.64 -3.78
C GLY A 184 9.53 -1.68 -4.87
N CYS A 185 9.29 -0.62 -5.58
CA CYS A 185 8.50 -0.71 -6.80
C CYS A 185 9.40 -0.74 -8.03
N ALA A 186 9.82 -1.92 -8.47
CA ALA A 186 10.44 -2.06 -9.77
C ALA A 186 9.47 -1.66 -10.87
N PRO A 187 9.87 -0.84 -11.85
CA PRO A 187 9.13 -0.69 -13.08
C PRO A 187 9.16 -2.03 -13.82
N GLY A 188 7.99 -2.52 -14.15
CA GLY A 188 7.83 -3.81 -14.80
C GLY A 188 7.64 -5.00 -13.87
N ALA A 189 8.01 -4.91 -12.59
CA ALA A 189 7.70 -5.92 -11.60
C ALA A 189 6.34 -5.66 -10.93
N CYS A 190 5.34 -5.37 -11.74
CA CYS A 190 3.96 -5.25 -11.30
C CYS A 190 3.35 -6.63 -11.18
N GLY A 191 3.99 -7.46 -10.41
CA GLY A 191 3.37 -8.65 -9.90
C GLY A 191 2.21 -8.27 -8.97
N LYS A 192 1.54 -9.23 -8.48
CA LYS A 192 0.41 -9.21 -7.57
C LYS A 192 0.80 -8.66 -6.18
N ALA A 193 1.38 -7.46 -6.11
CA ALA A 193 1.89 -6.87 -4.89
C ALA A 193 1.27 -5.51 -4.59
N LEU A 194 1.07 -5.20 -3.33
CA LEU A 194 0.63 -3.92 -2.83
C LEU A 194 1.68 -2.85 -3.12
N ARG A 195 1.27 -1.68 -3.63
CA ARG A 195 2.14 -0.52 -3.88
C ARG A 195 1.57 0.73 -3.24
N LEU A 196 2.40 1.48 -2.60
CA LEU A 196 2.09 2.83 -2.08
C LEU A 196 2.25 3.89 -3.16
#